data_8c32b6a3f22911113ef4983679f2d577
#
_entry.id   8c32b6a3f22911113ef4983679f2d577
#
_cell.length_a   1.000
_cell.length_b   1.000
_cell.length_c   1.000
_cell.angle_alpha   90.00
_cell.angle_beta   90.00
_cell.angle_gamma   90.00
#
_symmetry.space_group_name_H-M   'P 1'
#
loop_
_entity.id
_entity.type
_entity.pdbx_description
1 polymer ?
#
loop_
_entity_poly.entity_id
_entity_poly.type
_entity_poly.pdbx_seq_one_letter_code
_entity_poly.pdbx_strand_id
1 'polypeptide(L)'
;AITQGALNLLAERIASQTSETTLLNAPNLFEASRCVGSALREMHQRDAEALRLQGIEFNASFILGGQIKGESPRLFQIYAAGNFVEATPDTSYFQIGESKYGKPIIDRVTRRSMPLSEAAKCALISMDSTIRSNLSVGLPLDLVIVRRDEYKISSHVDIDGNNQYFQRIRERWGEALREIFS
;
A
#
# COMPACT_ATOMS: atom_id res chain seq x y z
N ALA A 1 5.78 15.60 -0.89
CA ALA A 1 7.19 15.97 -0.77
C ALA A 1 7.98 14.90 0.00
N ILE A 2 7.59 14.57 1.25
CA ILE A 2 8.35 13.62 2.11
C ILE A 2 8.46 12.22 1.48
N THR A 3 7.35 11.66 1.03
CA THR A 3 7.33 10.33 0.38
C THR A 3 8.24 10.27 -0.84
N GLN A 4 8.17 11.29 -1.71
CA GLN A 4 9.03 11.37 -2.90
C GLN A 4 10.51 11.51 -2.52
N GLY A 5 10.81 12.28 -1.48
CA GLY A 5 12.19 12.39 -0.98
C GLY A 5 12.74 11.05 -0.50
N ALA A 6 11.95 10.25 0.23
CA ALA A 6 12.36 8.92 0.66
C ALA A 6 12.59 7.97 -0.53
N LEU A 7 11.72 8.01 -1.55
CA LEU A 7 11.91 7.22 -2.77
C LEU A 7 13.16 7.62 -3.53
N ASN A 8 13.44 8.92 -3.65
CA ASN A 8 14.66 9.42 -4.28
C ASN A 8 15.92 8.96 -3.52
N LEU A 9 15.91 9.05 -2.18
CA LEU A 9 17.03 8.58 -1.36
C LEU A 9 17.27 7.08 -1.53
N LEU A 10 16.22 6.27 -1.58
CA LEU A 10 16.34 4.84 -1.86
C LEU A 10 16.90 4.57 -3.27
N ALA A 11 16.47 5.34 -4.27
CA ALA A 11 16.99 5.24 -5.64
C ALA A 11 18.49 5.61 -5.71
N GLU A 12 18.91 6.68 -5.04
CA GLU A 12 20.33 7.09 -4.96
C GLU A 12 21.18 6.03 -4.26
N ARG A 13 20.70 5.41 -3.19
CA ARG A 13 21.40 4.29 -2.53
C ARG A 13 21.60 3.09 -3.46
N ILE A 14 20.62 2.80 -4.31
CA ILE A 14 20.74 1.76 -5.34
C ILE A 14 21.78 2.14 -6.39
N ALA A 15 21.74 3.39 -6.86
CA ALA A 15 22.64 3.89 -7.91
C ALA A 15 24.11 4.02 -7.46
N SER A 16 24.35 4.31 -6.18
CA SER A 16 25.69 4.54 -5.63
C SER A 16 26.55 3.27 -5.56
N GLN A 17 26.00 2.09 -5.79
CA GLN A 17 26.70 0.79 -5.77
C GLN A 17 27.58 0.59 -4.52
N THR A 18 27.21 1.15 -3.39
CA THR A 18 27.89 0.96 -2.12
C THR A 18 27.73 -0.48 -1.65
N SER A 19 28.62 -0.93 -0.74
CA SER A 19 28.53 -2.26 -0.10
C SER A 19 27.33 -2.37 0.88
N GLU A 20 26.54 -1.33 1.02
CA GLU A 20 25.37 -1.31 1.89
C GLU A 20 24.19 -2.10 1.33
N THR A 21 23.36 -2.61 2.23
CA THR A 21 22.10 -3.28 1.86
C THR A 21 21.12 -2.27 1.27
N THR A 22 20.65 -2.54 0.07
CA THR A 22 19.65 -1.76 -0.66
C THR A 22 18.39 -2.59 -0.91
N LEU A 23 17.34 -1.99 -1.48
CA LEU A 23 16.14 -2.74 -1.86
C LEU A 23 16.39 -3.83 -2.90
N LEU A 24 17.44 -3.69 -3.76
CA LEU A 24 17.74 -4.65 -4.83
C LEU A 24 18.62 -5.81 -4.37
N ASN A 25 19.42 -5.63 -3.31
CA ASN A 25 20.33 -6.66 -2.81
C ASN A 25 19.97 -7.17 -1.41
N ALA A 26 18.85 -6.72 -0.86
CA ALA A 26 18.38 -7.17 0.44
C ALA A 26 18.16 -8.70 0.45
N PRO A 27 18.73 -9.43 1.43
CA PRO A 27 18.64 -10.89 1.46
C PRO A 27 17.23 -11.41 1.76
N ASN A 28 16.38 -10.59 2.34
CA ASN A 28 14.98 -10.90 2.68
C ASN A 28 14.16 -9.63 2.79
N LEU A 29 12.81 -9.76 2.81
CA LEU A 29 11.91 -8.61 2.89
C LEU A 29 11.96 -7.86 4.22
N PHE A 30 12.40 -8.48 5.30
CA PHE A 30 12.64 -7.79 6.56
C PHE A 30 13.78 -6.78 6.42
N GLU A 31 14.89 -7.17 5.81
CA GLU A 31 16.02 -6.26 5.53
C GLU A 31 15.64 -5.16 4.51
N ALA A 32 14.83 -5.50 3.50
CA ALA A 32 14.28 -4.49 2.60
C ALA A 32 13.43 -3.45 3.35
N SER A 33 12.61 -3.89 4.32
CA SER A 33 11.82 -3.00 5.18
C SER A 33 12.71 -2.11 6.06
N ARG A 34 13.83 -2.65 6.56
CA ARG A 34 14.84 -1.87 7.28
C ARG A 34 15.47 -0.78 6.41
N CYS A 35 15.71 -1.06 5.13
CA CYS A 35 16.23 -0.05 4.19
C CYS A 35 15.26 1.13 4.06
N VAL A 36 13.96 0.86 3.89
CA VAL A 36 12.94 1.90 3.82
C VAL A 36 12.84 2.69 5.13
N GLY A 37 12.80 1.98 6.26
CA GLY A 37 12.76 2.61 7.59
C GLY A 37 13.99 3.47 7.87
N SER A 38 15.17 3.05 7.44
CA SER A 38 16.40 3.83 7.55
C SER A 38 16.34 5.13 6.71
N ALA A 39 15.82 5.05 5.48
CA ALA A 39 15.65 6.22 4.63
C ALA A 39 14.67 7.24 5.27
N LEU A 40 13.58 6.77 5.87
CA LEU A 40 12.65 7.65 6.58
C LEU A 40 13.30 8.32 7.79
N ARG A 41 14.07 7.59 8.60
CA ARG A 41 14.79 8.18 9.74
C ARG A 41 15.81 9.23 9.32
N GLU A 42 16.57 8.97 8.27
CA GLU A 42 17.53 9.94 7.73
C GLU A 42 16.84 11.22 7.27
N MET A 43 15.73 11.10 6.53
CA MET A 43 14.95 12.25 6.13
C MET A 43 14.34 12.99 7.32
N HIS A 44 13.82 12.28 8.30
CA HIS A 44 13.29 12.88 9.51
C HIS A 44 14.37 13.69 10.23
N GLN A 45 15.56 13.13 10.42
CA GLN A 45 16.69 13.82 11.06
C GLN A 45 17.09 15.08 10.31
N ARG A 46 17.03 15.06 8.97
CA ARG A 46 17.42 16.18 8.13
C ARG A 46 16.35 17.27 8.05
N ASP A 47 15.09 16.90 7.89
CA ASP A 47 14.04 17.79 7.42
C ASP A 47 12.96 18.10 8.46
N ALA A 48 12.79 17.31 9.53
CA ALA A 48 11.64 17.41 10.42
C ALA A 48 11.56 18.76 11.16
N GLU A 49 12.69 19.32 11.58
CA GLU A 49 12.68 20.61 12.26
C GLU A 49 12.30 21.76 11.32
N ALA A 50 12.86 21.77 10.11
CA ALA A 50 12.52 22.78 9.10
C ALA A 50 11.03 22.70 8.71
N LEU A 51 10.47 21.50 8.58
CA LEU A 51 9.05 21.30 8.33
C LEU A 51 8.19 21.79 9.52
N ARG A 52 8.59 21.48 10.75
CA ARG A 52 7.90 21.93 11.97
C ARG A 52 7.84 23.45 12.06
N LEU A 53 8.90 24.14 11.70
CA LEU A 53 8.93 25.61 11.66
C LEU A 53 7.95 26.21 10.63
N GLN A 54 7.60 25.42 9.60
CA GLN A 54 6.57 25.78 8.61
C GLN A 54 5.16 25.28 8.98
N GLY A 55 4.96 24.72 10.19
CA GLY A 55 3.69 24.15 10.61
C GLY A 55 3.33 22.84 9.92
N ILE A 56 4.31 22.15 9.33
CA ILE A 56 4.13 20.87 8.63
C ILE A 56 4.67 19.74 9.51
N GLU A 57 3.82 18.77 9.79
CA GLU A 57 4.22 17.55 10.49
C GLU A 57 4.93 16.58 9.53
N PHE A 58 6.06 16.00 9.97
CA PHE A 58 6.71 14.93 9.22
C PHE A 58 5.88 13.65 9.34
N ASN A 59 5.07 13.39 8.34
CA ASN A 59 4.22 12.20 8.28
C ASN A 59 4.40 11.51 6.93
N ALA A 60 4.85 10.25 6.96
CA ALA A 60 4.94 9.37 5.81
C ALA A 60 4.75 7.92 6.26
N SER A 61 4.06 7.15 5.45
CA SER A 61 3.90 5.70 5.65
C SER A 61 4.10 4.98 4.33
N PHE A 62 4.65 3.78 4.40
CA PHE A 62 4.82 2.91 3.24
C PHE A 62 4.21 1.54 3.52
N ILE A 63 3.70 0.92 2.47
CA ILE A 63 3.43 -0.51 2.44
C ILE A 63 4.46 -1.14 1.50
N LEU A 64 5.24 -2.07 2.02
CA LEU A 64 6.20 -2.86 1.24
C LEU A 64 5.71 -4.30 1.18
N GLY A 65 5.41 -4.77 -0.01
CA GLY A 65 5.00 -6.15 -0.24
C GLY A 65 5.78 -6.78 -1.37
N GLY A 66 5.96 -8.09 -1.28
CA GLY A 66 6.64 -8.83 -2.34
C GLY A 66 7.13 -10.20 -1.90
N GLN A 67 8.01 -10.75 -2.73
CA GLN A 67 8.62 -12.05 -2.47
C GLN A 67 10.07 -12.04 -2.99
N ILE A 68 10.99 -12.49 -2.16
CA ILE A 68 12.36 -12.78 -2.54
C ILE A 68 12.48 -14.28 -2.75
N LYS A 69 13.31 -14.70 -3.73
CA LYS A 69 13.49 -16.12 -4.07
C LYS A 69 13.95 -16.92 -2.84
N GLY A 70 13.22 -18.00 -2.56
CA GLY A 70 13.49 -18.85 -1.38
C GLY A 70 12.64 -18.48 -0.14
N GLU A 71 11.87 -17.39 -0.17
CA GLU A 71 10.97 -16.99 0.91
C GLU A 71 9.50 -17.10 0.48
N SER A 72 8.59 -17.08 1.45
CA SER A 72 7.17 -16.83 1.22
C SER A 72 6.90 -15.34 0.96
N PRO A 73 5.84 -14.97 0.23
CA PRO A 73 5.40 -13.59 0.13
C PRO A 73 5.17 -12.97 1.51
N ARG A 74 5.66 -11.76 1.70
CA ARG A 74 5.54 -10.99 2.95
C ARG A 74 5.01 -9.58 2.67
N LEU A 75 4.41 -8.96 3.67
CA LEU A 75 3.84 -7.62 3.61
C LEU A 75 4.18 -6.87 4.89
N PHE A 76 4.68 -5.65 4.75
CA PHE A 76 5.06 -4.78 5.86
C PHE A 76 4.42 -3.41 5.73
N GLN A 77 4.03 -2.84 6.86
CA GLN A 77 3.72 -1.42 6.97
C GLN A 77 4.83 -0.72 7.73
N ILE A 78 5.38 0.33 7.14
CA ILE A 78 6.51 1.10 7.67
C ILE A 78 6.00 2.50 8.01
N TYR A 79 6.26 2.93 9.25
CA TYR A 79 5.79 4.19 9.80
C TYR A 79 6.84 5.30 9.68
N ALA A 80 6.40 6.55 9.88
CA ALA A 80 7.25 7.74 9.78
C ALA A 80 8.52 7.69 10.67
N ALA A 81 8.44 7.03 11.83
CA ALA A 81 9.58 6.80 12.71
C ALA A 81 10.57 5.73 12.21
N GLY A 82 10.31 5.14 11.04
CA GLY A 82 11.14 4.10 10.44
C GLY A 82 11.03 2.73 11.10
N ASN A 83 10.14 2.55 12.08
CA ASN A 83 9.72 1.25 12.57
C ASN A 83 8.67 0.63 11.64
N PHE A 84 8.49 -0.68 11.72
CA PHE A 84 7.55 -1.38 10.85
C PHE A 84 6.92 -2.59 11.54
N VAL A 85 5.80 -3.04 11.02
CA VAL A 85 5.11 -4.25 11.42
C VAL A 85 4.90 -5.15 10.21
N GLU A 86 4.89 -6.45 10.44
CA GLU A 86 4.59 -7.45 9.41
C GLU A 86 3.14 -7.90 9.50
N ALA A 87 2.52 -8.15 8.36
CA ALA A 87 1.20 -8.75 8.29
C ALA A 87 1.23 -10.19 8.85
N THR A 88 0.24 -10.50 9.67
CA THR A 88 0.05 -11.81 10.29
C THR A 88 -1.15 -12.54 9.70
N PRO A 89 -1.39 -13.82 10.03
CA PRO A 89 -2.63 -14.50 9.63
C PRO A 89 -3.90 -13.74 10.05
N ASP A 90 -3.87 -13.09 11.21
CA ASP A 90 -5.02 -12.35 11.76
C ASP A 90 -5.12 -10.93 11.22
N THR A 91 -3.99 -10.37 10.74
CA THR A 91 -3.93 -9.06 10.10
C THR A 91 -3.33 -9.23 8.70
N SER A 92 -4.14 -9.67 7.75
CA SER A 92 -3.68 -10.13 6.44
C SER A 92 -3.53 -9.02 5.39
N TYR A 93 -3.81 -7.77 5.74
CA TYR A 93 -3.68 -6.61 4.86
C TYR A 93 -3.24 -5.37 5.62
N PHE A 94 -2.78 -4.36 4.89
CA PHE A 94 -2.56 -3.01 5.39
C PHE A 94 -3.29 -1.99 4.53
N GLN A 95 -3.61 -0.86 5.13
CA GLN A 95 -4.20 0.29 4.47
C GLN A 95 -3.55 1.56 5.01
N ILE A 96 -3.17 2.46 4.12
CA ILE A 96 -2.64 3.79 4.43
C ILE A 96 -3.46 4.87 3.71
N GLY A 97 -3.36 6.09 4.17
CA GLY A 97 -4.19 7.20 3.67
C GLY A 97 -5.58 7.21 4.31
N GLU A 98 -6.62 7.51 3.52
CA GLU A 98 -8.00 7.53 4.00
C GLU A 98 -8.54 6.11 4.23
N SER A 99 -8.81 5.77 5.46
CA SER A 99 -9.24 4.42 5.84
C SER A 99 -10.66 4.32 6.39
N LYS A 100 -11.27 5.44 6.79
CA LYS A 100 -12.54 5.45 7.52
C LYS A 100 -13.68 4.77 6.77
N TYR A 101 -13.74 4.92 5.46
CA TYR A 101 -14.87 4.47 4.64
C TYR A 101 -14.66 3.10 4.01
N GLY A 102 -13.41 2.75 3.72
CA GLY A 102 -13.06 1.49 3.06
C GLY A 102 -12.73 0.36 4.04
N LYS A 103 -12.05 0.66 5.14
CA LYS A 103 -11.60 -0.33 6.12
C LYS A 103 -12.73 -1.21 6.68
N PRO A 104 -13.91 -0.68 7.05
CA PRO A 104 -15.01 -1.51 7.55
C PRO A 104 -15.47 -2.61 6.58
N ILE A 105 -15.30 -2.42 5.28
CA ILE A 105 -15.61 -3.42 4.26
C ILE A 105 -14.54 -4.50 4.24
N ILE A 106 -13.27 -4.08 4.18
CA ILE A 106 -12.14 -5.01 4.12
C ILE A 106 -12.12 -5.90 5.38
N ASP A 107 -12.29 -5.32 6.56
CA ASP A 107 -12.30 -6.06 7.84
C ASP A 107 -13.37 -7.16 7.90
N ARG A 108 -14.52 -6.96 7.24
CA ARG A 108 -15.61 -7.96 7.22
C ARG A 108 -15.39 -9.09 6.24
N VAL A 109 -14.66 -8.83 5.15
CA VAL A 109 -14.62 -9.71 3.98
C VAL A 109 -13.26 -10.39 3.83
N THR A 110 -12.16 -9.68 4.13
CA THR A 110 -10.81 -10.15 3.84
C THR A 110 -10.38 -11.28 4.76
N ARG A 111 -9.84 -12.34 4.16
CA ARG A 111 -9.23 -13.48 4.84
C ARG A 111 -7.95 -13.86 4.11
N ARG A 112 -6.94 -14.34 4.84
CA ARG A 112 -5.64 -14.76 4.25
C ARG A 112 -5.77 -15.82 3.16
N SER A 113 -6.78 -16.68 3.23
CA SER A 113 -7.04 -17.74 2.24
C SER A 113 -7.87 -17.27 1.04
N MET A 114 -8.25 -15.98 0.99
CA MET A 114 -9.06 -15.43 -0.08
C MET A 114 -8.32 -15.47 -1.42
N PRO A 115 -8.96 -15.89 -2.52
CA PRO A 115 -8.40 -15.79 -3.86
C PRO A 115 -8.06 -14.34 -4.23
N LEU A 116 -6.97 -14.12 -4.97
CA LEU A 116 -6.55 -12.75 -5.37
C LEU A 116 -7.63 -11.99 -6.14
N SER A 117 -8.45 -12.67 -6.93
CA SER A 117 -9.57 -12.06 -7.65
C SER A 117 -10.66 -11.51 -6.71
N GLU A 118 -10.92 -12.20 -5.61
CA GLU A 118 -11.86 -11.75 -4.58
C GLU A 118 -11.24 -10.63 -3.73
N ALA A 119 -9.97 -10.73 -3.39
CA ALA A 119 -9.24 -9.69 -2.69
C ALA A 119 -9.20 -8.38 -3.51
N ALA A 120 -8.94 -8.46 -4.82
CA ALA A 120 -9.00 -7.32 -5.73
C ALA A 120 -10.41 -6.70 -5.77
N LYS A 121 -11.46 -7.53 -5.87
CA LYS A 121 -12.85 -7.05 -5.82
C LYS A 121 -13.16 -6.35 -4.51
N CYS A 122 -12.76 -6.92 -3.38
CA CYS A 122 -12.94 -6.32 -2.06
C CYS A 122 -12.23 -4.96 -1.96
N ALA A 123 -10.99 -4.87 -2.45
CA ALA A 123 -10.24 -3.61 -2.51
C ALA A 123 -10.95 -2.55 -3.37
N LEU A 124 -11.50 -2.93 -4.52
CA LEU A 124 -12.24 -2.01 -5.39
C LEU A 124 -13.54 -1.52 -4.76
N ILE A 125 -14.27 -2.38 -4.04
CA ILE A 125 -15.48 -1.97 -3.27
C ILE A 125 -15.10 -1.00 -2.15
N SER A 126 -14.01 -1.26 -1.46
CA SER A 126 -13.45 -0.37 -0.43
C SER A 126 -13.08 1.00 -1.02
N MET A 127 -12.44 1.03 -2.18
CA MET A 127 -12.09 2.26 -2.89
C MET A 127 -13.33 3.01 -3.37
N ASP A 128 -14.35 2.34 -3.92
CA ASP A 128 -15.62 2.99 -4.31
C ASP A 128 -16.30 3.68 -3.12
N SER A 129 -16.36 3.00 -1.97
CA SER A 129 -16.94 3.56 -0.75
C SER A 129 -16.17 4.78 -0.25
N THR A 130 -14.85 4.76 -0.40
CA THR A 130 -13.99 5.89 -0.03
C THR A 130 -14.18 7.07 -1.00
N ILE A 131 -14.18 6.83 -2.31
CA ILE A 131 -14.40 7.86 -3.33
C ILE A 131 -15.76 8.55 -3.16
N ARG A 132 -16.81 7.82 -2.79
CA ARG A 132 -18.13 8.38 -2.54
C ARG A 132 -18.20 9.30 -1.33
N SER A 133 -17.34 9.10 -0.37
CA SER A 133 -17.42 9.75 0.96
C SER A 133 -16.30 10.73 1.23
N ASN A 134 -15.25 10.78 0.40
CA ASN A 134 -14.11 11.66 0.58
C ASN A 134 -13.67 12.28 -0.76
N LEU A 135 -13.83 13.59 -0.87
CA LEU A 135 -13.49 14.37 -2.08
C LEU A 135 -12.00 14.38 -2.43
N SER A 136 -11.12 14.04 -1.49
CA SER A 136 -9.67 13.97 -1.75
C SER A 136 -9.22 12.64 -2.37
N VAL A 137 -10.14 11.67 -2.51
CA VAL A 137 -9.88 10.37 -3.13
C VAL A 137 -10.71 10.24 -4.40
N GLY A 138 -10.09 9.85 -5.50
CA GLY A 138 -10.74 9.78 -6.80
C GLY A 138 -10.06 8.84 -7.78
N LEU A 139 -10.61 8.81 -8.98
CA LEU A 139 -10.02 8.11 -10.11
C LEU A 139 -8.92 8.97 -10.79
N PRO A 140 -7.94 8.34 -11.47
CA PRO A 140 -7.81 6.90 -11.69
C PRO A 140 -7.27 6.14 -10.47
N LEU A 141 -7.49 4.80 -10.45
CA LEU A 141 -6.88 3.87 -9.50
C LEU A 141 -5.92 2.95 -10.24
N ASP A 142 -4.81 2.60 -9.58
CA ASP A 142 -3.89 1.56 -10.02
C ASP A 142 -4.15 0.27 -9.23
N LEU A 143 -4.44 -0.82 -9.92
CA LEU A 143 -4.55 -2.16 -9.34
C LEU A 143 -3.38 -3.02 -9.79
N VAL A 144 -2.54 -3.42 -8.84
CA VAL A 144 -1.39 -4.30 -9.09
C VAL A 144 -1.61 -5.63 -8.40
N ILE A 145 -1.35 -6.74 -9.12
CA ILE A 145 -1.38 -8.10 -8.60
C ILE A 145 -0.01 -8.73 -8.78
N VAL A 146 0.53 -9.27 -7.68
CA VAL A 146 1.76 -10.07 -7.66
C VAL A 146 1.40 -11.46 -7.16
N ARG A 147 1.61 -12.49 -7.98
CA ARG A 147 1.37 -13.88 -7.58
C ARG A 147 2.60 -14.50 -6.95
N ARG A 148 2.34 -15.42 -6.05
CA ARG A 148 3.40 -16.22 -5.42
C ARG A 148 4.25 -16.91 -6.49
N ASP A 149 5.58 -16.88 -6.27
CA ASP A 149 6.61 -17.55 -7.08
C ASP A 149 6.75 -17.04 -8.54
N GLU A 150 6.02 -15.98 -8.92
CA GLU A 150 6.22 -15.32 -10.22
C GLU A 150 7.34 -14.27 -10.21
N TYR A 151 7.68 -13.70 -9.05
CA TYR A 151 8.74 -12.69 -8.85
C TYR A 151 8.65 -11.48 -9.80
N LYS A 152 7.45 -11.15 -10.21
CA LYS A 152 7.13 -10.03 -11.12
C LYS A 152 5.72 -9.53 -10.87
N ILE A 153 5.40 -8.37 -11.42
CA ILE A 153 4.02 -7.91 -11.51
C ILE A 153 3.26 -8.84 -12.45
N SER A 154 2.27 -9.57 -11.91
CA SER A 154 1.44 -10.50 -12.68
C SER A 154 0.35 -9.78 -13.46
N SER A 155 -0.15 -8.66 -12.92
CA SER A 155 -1.14 -7.82 -13.58
C SER A 155 -1.03 -6.39 -13.05
N HIS A 156 -1.16 -5.42 -13.93
CA HIS A 156 -1.33 -3.99 -13.62
C HIS A 156 -2.51 -3.46 -14.43
N VAL A 157 -3.46 -2.85 -13.79
CA VAL A 157 -4.68 -2.34 -14.42
C VAL A 157 -4.92 -0.90 -13.95
N ASP A 158 -4.95 0.01 -14.90
CA ASP A 158 -5.41 1.38 -14.68
C ASP A 158 -6.94 1.40 -14.75
N ILE A 159 -7.56 1.91 -13.70
CA ILE A 159 -9.01 1.98 -13.57
C ILE A 159 -9.43 3.43 -13.59
N ASP A 160 -9.93 3.86 -14.72
CA ASP A 160 -10.51 5.18 -14.96
C ASP A 160 -12.04 5.17 -14.83
N GLY A 161 -12.68 6.32 -15.12
CA GLY A 161 -14.14 6.46 -15.09
C GLY A 161 -14.88 5.62 -16.12
N ASN A 162 -14.20 5.11 -17.17
CA ASN A 162 -14.78 4.31 -18.24
C ASN A 162 -14.61 2.80 -18.01
N ASN A 163 -13.92 2.38 -16.96
CA ASN A 163 -13.71 0.97 -16.65
C ASN A 163 -15.04 0.27 -16.33
N GLN A 164 -15.54 -0.52 -17.29
CA GLN A 164 -16.84 -1.19 -17.19
C GLN A 164 -16.93 -2.18 -16.02
N TYR A 165 -15.81 -2.82 -15.65
CA TYR A 165 -15.81 -3.76 -14.51
C TYR A 165 -16.00 -3.00 -13.20
N PHE A 166 -15.31 -1.88 -13.02
CA PHE A 166 -15.42 -1.05 -11.84
C PHE A 166 -16.81 -0.41 -11.74
N GLN A 167 -17.38 0.07 -12.86
CA GLN A 167 -18.75 0.60 -12.90
C GLN A 167 -19.77 -0.46 -12.43
N ARG A 168 -19.68 -1.69 -12.95
CA ARG A 168 -20.56 -2.80 -12.52
C ARG A 168 -20.42 -3.14 -11.03
N ILE A 169 -19.20 -3.09 -10.49
CA ILE A 169 -18.98 -3.28 -9.04
C ILE A 169 -19.73 -2.22 -8.24
N ARG A 170 -19.60 -0.95 -8.63
CA ARG A 170 -20.25 0.19 -7.98
C ARG A 170 -21.77 0.07 -7.96
N GLU A 171 -22.36 -0.27 -9.09
CA GLU A 171 -23.81 -0.46 -9.25
C GLU A 171 -24.29 -1.60 -8.36
N ARG A 172 -23.73 -2.79 -8.51
CA ARG A 172 -24.12 -3.98 -7.76
C ARG A 172 -23.89 -3.85 -6.25
N TRP A 173 -22.83 -3.17 -5.83
CA TRP A 173 -22.60 -2.89 -4.42
C TRP A 173 -23.69 -1.99 -3.85
N GLY A 174 -24.08 -0.94 -4.57
CA GLY A 174 -25.17 -0.06 -4.17
C GLY A 174 -26.55 -0.76 -4.15
N GLU A 175 -26.79 -1.69 -5.09
CA GLU A 175 -28.00 -2.53 -5.11
C GLU A 175 -28.08 -3.46 -3.91
N ALA A 176 -27.00 -4.23 -3.67
CA ALA A 176 -26.92 -5.16 -2.55
C ALA A 176 -27.13 -4.48 -1.19
N LEU A 177 -26.59 -3.26 -1.02
CA LEU A 177 -26.83 -2.49 0.19
C LEU A 177 -28.31 -2.11 0.34
N ARG A 178 -28.98 -1.68 -0.72
CA ARG A 178 -30.42 -1.34 -0.67
C ARG A 178 -31.30 -2.55 -0.40
N GLU A 179 -30.95 -3.72 -0.94
CA GLU A 179 -31.68 -4.97 -0.69
C GLU A 179 -31.69 -5.38 0.80
N ILE A 180 -30.63 -5.03 1.56
CA ILE A 180 -30.58 -5.34 2.99
C ILE A 180 -31.60 -4.50 3.79
N PHE A 181 -31.99 -3.34 3.27
CA PHE A 181 -32.91 -2.41 3.93
C PHE A 181 -34.35 -2.50 3.41
N SER A 182 -34.64 -3.33 2.43
CA SER A 182 -35.97 -3.58 1.88
C SER A 182 -36.61 -4.82 2.51
#